data_93a1af2a47530bdaa7014e2f241a168e
#
_entry.id   93a1af2a47530bdaa7014e2f241a168e
#
_cell.length_a   1.000
_cell.length_b   1.000
_cell.length_c   1.000
_cell.angle_alpha   90.00
_cell.angle_beta   90.00
_cell.angle_gamma   90.00
#
_symmetry.space_group_name_H-M   'P 1'
#
loop_
_entity.id
_entity.type
_entity.pdbx_description
1 polymer ?
#
loop_
_entity_poly.entity_id
_entity_poly.type
_entity_poly.pdbx_seq_one_letter_code
_entity_poly.pdbx_strand_id
1 'polypeptide(L)'
;MVAQPKGKSAILEKHDDDVVIVAALRSPMTRGKKGGLSQCCPEEMLGQVLKGVVAQSKIDPKLIDDIAVGNVLPPGGGATVARMAALWAGIPNTTALNTLNRQCSSGLAATNQIANEIKTGQIDIGIGAGVESMTQNYGAGVMPEKMSDAVMENEEASDCLAPMGITSENVAAEYNITRDVQDQFAAESYQKAAAAQKAGKFKSEIVTIKYEDEDGNERVIDTDDGIREGVTKESLSKLKPAFSKTGSTTAGNASQVSDGAAAVLLARRSVAKKLGLPIIGKFVQAAVVGVPPRVMGIGPAFAIPRVLELTGLSNDDIDIFEINEAFASQAVYSVQKAGIDPKKVNPVGGAIAMGHPLGCTGARQIATGLAEAKRENKKLIVTSMCIGTGMGMASVIVNEQ
;
A
#
# COMPACT_ATOMS: atom_id res chain seq x y z
N MET A 1 1.38 19.81 -23.48
CA MET A 1 1.83 18.88 -22.43
C MET A 1 3.00 19.52 -21.72
N VAL A 2 2.88 19.81 -20.43
CA VAL A 2 4.04 20.26 -19.63
C VAL A 2 5.00 19.07 -19.54
N ALA A 3 6.24 19.24 -20.00
CA ALA A 3 7.25 18.19 -19.91
C ALA A 3 7.49 17.85 -18.43
N GLN A 4 7.34 16.59 -18.07
CA GLN A 4 7.65 16.14 -16.70
C GLN A 4 9.15 16.27 -16.47
N PRO A 5 9.61 16.76 -15.29
CA PRO A 5 11.03 16.82 -14.97
C PRO A 5 11.66 15.43 -15.02
N LYS A 6 12.79 15.31 -15.67
CA LYS A 6 13.53 14.04 -15.80
C LYS A 6 14.93 14.16 -15.22
N GLY A 7 15.32 13.10 -14.51
CA GLY A 7 16.60 13.02 -13.83
C GLY A 7 16.56 13.58 -12.40
N LYS A 8 17.48 13.11 -11.57
CA LYS A 8 17.50 13.38 -10.12
C LYS A 8 17.50 14.87 -9.79
N SER A 9 18.34 15.66 -10.45
CA SER A 9 18.43 17.11 -10.18
C SER A 9 17.08 17.80 -10.41
N ALA A 10 16.48 17.62 -11.59
CA ALA A 10 15.20 18.24 -11.93
C ALA A 10 14.03 17.77 -11.04
N ILE A 11 14.05 16.49 -10.60
CA ILE A 11 13.04 15.97 -9.70
C ILE A 11 13.16 16.57 -8.30
N LEU A 12 14.35 16.91 -7.85
CA LEU A 12 14.56 17.52 -6.53
C LEU A 12 14.28 19.03 -6.51
N GLU A 13 14.20 19.70 -7.67
CA GLU A 13 13.77 21.09 -7.76
C GLU A 13 12.32 21.27 -7.29
N LYS A 14 12.02 22.44 -6.76
CA LYS A 14 10.71 22.78 -6.17
C LYS A 14 10.00 23.79 -7.06
N HIS A 15 8.91 23.35 -7.69
CA HIS A 15 8.08 24.19 -8.56
C HIS A 15 6.71 24.43 -7.94
N ASP A 16 6.12 25.57 -8.18
CA ASP A 16 4.82 25.96 -7.59
C ASP A 16 3.63 25.09 -8.03
N ASP A 17 3.75 24.41 -9.15
CA ASP A 17 2.79 23.44 -9.69
C ASP A 17 3.06 21.98 -9.26
N ASP A 18 4.11 21.71 -8.47
CA ASP A 18 4.34 20.38 -7.90
C ASP A 18 3.13 19.89 -7.10
N VAL A 19 2.89 18.59 -7.14
CA VAL A 19 1.97 17.92 -6.21
C VAL A 19 2.73 17.53 -4.95
N VAL A 20 2.43 18.20 -3.85
CA VAL A 20 3.08 17.95 -2.57
C VAL A 20 2.23 17.11 -1.64
N ILE A 21 2.89 16.32 -0.80
CA ILE A 21 2.27 15.55 0.27
C ILE A 21 2.34 16.40 1.54
N VAL A 22 1.18 16.65 2.13
CA VAL A 22 1.01 17.49 3.31
C VAL A 22 0.95 16.65 4.58
N ALA A 23 0.29 15.51 4.51
CA ALA A 23 0.22 14.52 5.59
C ALA A 23 0.08 13.11 5.00
N ALA A 24 0.63 12.11 5.68
CA ALA A 24 0.48 10.71 5.33
C ALA A 24 0.45 9.87 6.61
N LEU A 25 -0.68 9.25 6.90
CA LEU A 25 -0.93 8.49 8.13
C LEU A 25 -1.65 7.18 7.84
N ARG A 26 -1.58 6.25 8.79
CA ARG A 26 -2.23 4.96 8.73
C ARG A 26 -2.82 4.53 10.09
N SER A 27 -3.75 3.63 10.09
CA SER A 27 -4.10 2.86 11.29
C SER A 27 -2.99 1.86 11.64
N PRO A 28 -3.02 1.21 12.79
CA PRO A 28 -2.36 -0.07 12.96
C PRO A 28 -2.80 -1.05 11.87
N MET A 29 -1.88 -1.91 11.41
CA MET A 29 -2.20 -3.08 10.58
C MET A 29 -2.44 -4.24 11.52
N THR A 30 -3.62 -4.83 11.50
CA THR A 30 -3.95 -5.91 12.42
C THR A 30 -4.36 -7.19 11.70
N ARG A 31 -4.14 -8.33 12.35
CA ARG A 31 -4.50 -9.63 11.79
C ARG A 31 -6.01 -9.74 11.59
N GLY A 32 -6.42 -10.14 10.41
CA GLY A 32 -7.82 -10.39 10.12
C GLY A 32 -8.42 -11.46 11.05
N LYS A 33 -9.69 -11.29 11.43
CA LYS A 33 -10.50 -12.18 12.28
C LYS A 33 -10.06 -12.31 13.74
N LYS A 34 -8.83 -11.93 14.09
CA LYS A 34 -8.26 -12.16 15.45
C LYS A 34 -7.49 -10.95 15.98
N GLY A 35 -7.23 -9.96 15.17
CA GLY A 35 -6.47 -8.78 15.55
C GLY A 35 -7.30 -7.70 16.21
N GLY A 36 -6.60 -6.66 16.65
CA GLY A 36 -7.21 -5.56 17.38
C GLY A 36 -8.31 -4.80 16.66
N LEU A 37 -8.35 -4.83 15.31
CA LEU A 37 -9.38 -4.16 14.50
C LEU A 37 -10.46 -5.11 13.96
N SER A 38 -10.49 -6.38 14.38
CA SER A 38 -11.40 -7.38 13.82
C SER A 38 -12.88 -7.07 14.04
N GLN A 39 -13.23 -6.29 15.04
CA GLN A 39 -14.60 -5.82 15.31
C GLN A 39 -14.82 -4.35 14.95
N CYS A 40 -13.79 -3.66 14.47
CA CYS A 40 -13.90 -2.28 14.01
C CYS A 40 -14.45 -2.22 12.58
N CYS A 41 -15.48 -1.42 12.36
CA CYS A 41 -16.03 -1.22 11.03
C CYS A 41 -15.05 -0.44 10.11
N PRO A 42 -14.97 -0.79 8.82
CA PRO A 42 -14.04 -0.12 7.89
C PRO A 42 -14.26 1.39 7.82
N GLU A 43 -15.50 1.89 7.94
CA GLU A 43 -15.79 3.33 7.96
C GLU A 43 -15.28 4.02 9.21
N GLU A 44 -15.22 3.35 10.36
CA GLU A 44 -14.63 3.90 11.57
C GLU A 44 -13.11 3.97 11.46
N MET A 45 -12.47 2.92 10.92
CA MET A 45 -11.02 2.94 10.65
C MET A 45 -10.65 4.08 9.69
N LEU A 46 -11.31 4.14 8.55
CA LEU A 46 -11.05 5.16 7.53
C LEU A 46 -11.34 6.55 8.08
N GLY A 47 -12.48 6.75 8.74
CA GLY A 47 -12.88 8.05 9.28
C GLY A 47 -11.90 8.59 10.31
N GLN A 48 -11.34 7.73 11.19
CA GLN A 48 -10.34 8.16 12.17
C GLN A 48 -8.99 8.49 11.51
N VAL A 49 -8.58 7.75 10.48
CA VAL A 49 -7.38 8.10 9.71
C VAL A 49 -7.56 9.42 8.96
N LEU A 50 -8.74 9.66 8.36
CA LEU A 50 -9.08 10.94 7.73
C LEU A 50 -9.04 12.10 8.75
N LYS A 51 -9.63 11.93 9.95
CA LYS A 51 -9.49 12.89 11.06
C LYS A 51 -8.03 13.15 11.41
N GLY A 52 -7.21 12.09 11.44
CA GLY A 52 -5.79 12.16 11.74
C GLY A 52 -5.02 13.03 10.75
N VAL A 53 -5.20 12.84 9.43
CA VAL A 53 -4.49 13.64 8.41
C VAL A 53 -4.95 15.11 8.40
N VAL A 54 -6.24 15.38 8.64
CA VAL A 54 -6.77 16.73 8.80
C VAL A 54 -6.16 17.41 10.03
N ALA A 55 -6.13 16.72 11.16
CA ALA A 55 -5.56 17.27 12.40
C ALA A 55 -4.05 17.50 12.30
N GLN A 56 -3.29 16.57 11.71
CA GLN A 56 -1.84 16.71 11.55
C GLN A 56 -1.48 17.86 10.63
N SER A 57 -2.20 18.01 9.51
CA SER A 57 -1.96 19.08 8.54
C SER A 57 -2.47 20.45 8.99
N LYS A 58 -3.41 20.50 9.94
CA LYS A 58 -4.14 21.69 10.37
C LYS A 58 -4.91 22.38 9.25
N ILE A 59 -5.28 21.65 8.21
CA ILE A 59 -6.08 22.17 7.11
C ILE A 59 -7.53 22.41 7.56
N ASP A 60 -8.16 23.46 7.04
CA ASP A 60 -9.62 23.55 7.09
C ASP A 60 -10.21 22.46 6.16
N PRO A 61 -10.99 21.50 6.68
CA PRO A 61 -11.54 20.42 5.85
C PRO A 61 -12.45 20.91 4.72
N LYS A 62 -12.95 22.15 4.78
CA LYS A 62 -13.73 22.79 3.71
C LYS A 62 -12.91 23.07 2.44
N LEU A 63 -11.59 23.03 2.54
CA LEU A 63 -10.68 23.25 1.41
C LEU A 63 -10.31 21.95 0.68
N ILE A 64 -10.79 20.79 1.13
CA ILE A 64 -10.57 19.52 0.47
C ILE A 64 -11.60 19.37 -0.64
N ASP A 65 -11.14 19.31 -1.89
CA ASP A 65 -11.98 19.27 -3.07
C ASP A 65 -12.53 17.87 -3.36
N ASP A 66 -11.66 16.85 -3.32
CA ASP A 66 -12.02 15.46 -3.65
C ASP A 66 -11.25 14.43 -2.79
N ILE A 67 -11.85 13.26 -2.65
CA ILE A 67 -11.27 12.09 -1.97
C ILE A 67 -11.40 10.88 -2.86
N ALA A 68 -10.28 10.21 -3.15
CA ALA A 68 -10.29 8.90 -3.77
C ALA A 68 -9.94 7.84 -2.73
N VAL A 69 -10.76 6.78 -2.61
CA VAL A 69 -10.54 5.70 -1.66
C VAL A 69 -10.37 4.37 -2.36
N GLY A 70 -9.18 3.77 -2.21
CA GLY A 70 -8.90 2.43 -2.67
C GLY A 70 -9.51 1.37 -1.74
N ASN A 71 -10.29 0.45 -2.30
CA ASN A 71 -10.76 -0.74 -1.62
C ASN A 71 -10.97 -1.88 -2.63
N VAL A 72 -11.02 -3.11 -2.17
CA VAL A 72 -11.05 -4.29 -3.07
C VAL A 72 -12.25 -5.17 -2.80
N LEU A 73 -12.50 -5.50 -1.55
CA LEU A 73 -13.40 -6.57 -1.15
C LEU A 73 -14.84 -6.13 -0.79
N PRO A 74 -15.10 -4.88 -0.39
CA PRO A 74 -16.43 -4.52 0.09
C PRO A 74 -17.49 -4.62 -1.01
N PRO A 75 -18.69 -5.12 -0.68
CA PRO A 75 -19.82 -5.17 -1.60
C PRO A 75 -20.13 -3.79 -2.20
N GLY A 76 -20.61 -3.75 -3.44
CA GLY A 76 -20.98 -2.51 -4.12
C GLY A 76 -19.82 -1.51 -4.31
N GLY A 77 -18.57 -1.98 -4.24
CA GLY A 77 -17.39 -1.13 -4.43
C GLY A 77 -17.07 -0.19 -3.27
N GLY A 78 -17.79 -0.28 -2.14
CA GLY A 78 -17.52 0.46 -0.91
C GLY A 78 -17.81 1.98 -0.94
N ALA A 79 -18.38 2.51 -2.01
CA ALA A 79 -18.55 3.96 -2.18
C ALA A 79 -19.40 4.62 -1.08
N THR A 80 -20.51 3.98 -0.70
CA THR A 80 -21.39 4.49 0.35
C THR A 80 -20.66 4.53 1.70
N VAL A 81 -19.98 3.45 2.05
CA VAL A 81 -19.24 3.31 3.32
C VAL A 81 -18.10 4.32 3.41
N ALA A 82 -17.33 4.50 2.34
CA ALA A 82 -16.26 5.49 2.27
C ALA A 82 -16.82 6.94 2.40
N ARG A 83 -17.97 7.22 1.76
CA ARG A 83 -18.63 8.52 1.90
C ARG A 83 -19.09 8.78 3.33
N MET A 84 -19.68 7.79 4.00
CA MET A 84 -20.08 7.88 5.41
C MET A 84 -18.86 8.18 6.30
N ALA A 85 -17.73 7.49 6.08
CA ALA A 85 -16.49 7.72 6.80
C ALA A 85 -16.00 9.17 6.68
N ALA A 86 -16.01 9.75 5.47
CA ALA A 86 -15.58 11.12 5.24
C ALA A 86 -16.49 12.13 5.95
N LEU A 87 -17.81 11.97 5.86
CA LEU A 87 -18.76 12.84 6.54
C LEU A 87 -18.65 12.73 8.07
N TRP A 88 -18.50 11.51 8.58
CA TRP A 88 -18.28 11.29 10.02
C TRP A 88 -16.93 11.84 10.50
N ALA A 89 -15.93 11.89 9.63
CA ALA A 89 -14.66 12.54 9.91
C ALA A 89 -14.74 14.07 10.02
N GLY A 90 -15.89 14.67 9.69
CA GLY A 90 -16.09 16.12 9.69
C GLY A 90 -15.68 16.80 8.39
N ILE A 91 -15.42 16.04 7.33
CA ILE A 91 -15.21 16.58 5.99
C ILE A 91 -16.60 16.96 5.42
N PRO A 92 -16.77 18.16 4.87
CA PRO A 92 -18.10 18.66 4.50
C PRO A 92 -18.68 17.90 3.30
N ASN A 93 -19.99 18.00 3.15
CA ASN A 93 -20.69 17.35 2.03
C ASN A 93 -20.40 18.00 0.65
N THR A 94 -19.76 19.15 0.64
CA THR A 94 -19.26 19.82 -0.57
C THR A 94 -18.01 19.15 -1.15
N THR A 95 -17.24 18.40 -0.35
CA THR A 95 -16.12 17.59 -0.83
C THR A 95 -16.68 16.39 -1.59
N ALA A 96 -16.22 16.14 -2.80
CA ALA A 96 -16.57 14.95 -3.55
C ALA A 96 -15.84 13.70 -3.02
N LEU A 97 -16.31 12.50 -3.41
CA LEU A 97 -15.62 11.26 -3.08
C LEU A 97 -15.95 10.18 -4.09
N ASN A 98 -14.95 9.42 -4.50
CA ASN A 98 -15.14 8.16 -5.20
C ASN A 98 -14.36 7.01 -4.53
N THR A 99 -14.70 5.78 -4.92
CA THR A 99 -13.90 4.59 -4.61
C THR A 99 -13.37 3.99 -5.89
N LEU A 100 -12.24 3.31 -5.81
CA LEU A 100 -11.67 2.59 -6.94
C LEU A 100 -11.06 1.25 -6.52
N ASN A 101 -11.08 0.30 -7.45
CA ASN A 101 -10.50 -1.01 -7.28
C ASN A 101 -9.45 -1.28 -8.37
N ARG A 102 -8.18 -1.28 -7.96
CA ARG A 102 -7.04 -1.82 -8.70
C ARG A 102 -6.37 -2.89 -7.86
N GLN A 103 -7.17 -3.79 -7.32
CA GLN A 103 -6.73 -4.87 -6.43
C GLN A 103 -5.74 -4.34 -5.36
N CYS A 104 -4.63 -5.03 -5.13
CA CYS A 104 -3.63 -4.69 -4.11
C CYS A 104 -3.06 -3.26 -4.21
N SER A 105 -3.15 -2.59 -5.37
CA SER A 105 -2.64 -1.23 -5.55
C SER A 105 -3.69 -0.13 -5.41
N SER A 106 -4.90 -0.46 -4.97
CA SER A 106 -6.01 0.51 -4.94
C SER A 106 -5.66 1.79 -4.17
N GLY A 107 -5.00 1.70 -3.02
CA GLY A 107 -4.58 2.89 -2.26
C GLY A 107 -3.53 3.74 -2.97
N LEU A 108 -2.59 3.13 -3.69
CA LEU A 108 -1.64 3.87 -4.53
C LEU A 108 -2.33 4.47 -5.76
N ALA A 109 -3.25 3.74 -6.37
CA ALA A 109 -4.03 4.23 -7.50
C ALA A 109 -4.93 5.41 -7.11
N ALA A 110 -5.54 5.37 -5.91
CA ALA A 110 -6.30 6.49 -5.33
C ALA A 110 -5.43 7.73 -5.12
N THR A 111 -4.25 7.55 -4.53
CA THR A 111 -3.28 8.65 -4.36
C THR A 111 -2.82 9.21 -5.70
N ASN A 112 -2.56 8.36 -6.69
CA ASN A 112 -2.18 8.80 -8.05
C ASN A 112 -3.33 9.50 -8.79
N GLN A 113 -4.59 9.10 -8.58
CA GLN A 113 -5.76 9.79 -9.13
C GLN A 113 -5.78 11.24 -8.63
N ILE A 114 -5.76 11.46 -7.33
CA ILE A 114 -5.73 12.80 -6.72
C ILE A 114 -4.52 13.60 -7.20
N ALA A 115 -3.35 12.98 -7.26
CA ALA A 115 -2.15 13.66 -7.77
C ALA A 115 -2.33 14.13 -9.23
N ASN A 116 -2.99 13.34 -10.08
CA ASN A 116 -3.27 13.70 -11.47
C ASN A 116 -4.32 14.82 -11.58
N GLU A 117 -5.37 14.80 -10.76
CA GLU A 117 -6.37 15.86 -10.69
C GLU A 117 -5.75 17.21 -10.31
N ILE A 118 -4.82 17.20 -9.34
CA ILE A 118 -4.05 18.40 -8.97
C ILE A 118 -3.14 18.84 -10.14
N LYS A 119 -2.41 17.91 -10.78
CA LYS A 119 -1.52 18.22 -11.92
C LYS A 119 -2.28 18.84 -13.09
N THR A 120 -3.48 18.37 -13.38
CA THR A 120 -4.32 18.87 -14.48
C THR A 120 -5.09 20.15 -14.14
N GLY A 121 -5.06 20.59 -12.88
CA GLY A 121 -5.77 21.77 -12.43
C GLY A 121 -7.27 21.55 -12.20
N GLN A 122 -7.72 20.31 -12.09
CA GLN A 122 -9.10 19.99 -11.77
C GLN A 122 -9.42 20.33 -10.31
N ILE A 123 -8.47 20.07 -9.40
CA ILE A 123 -8.54 20.39 -7.98
C ILE A 123 -7.20 20.97 -7.50
N ASP A 124 -7.19 21.58 -6.32
CA ASP A 124 -5.98 22.05 -5.67
C ASP A 124 -5.56 21.21 -4.45
N ILE A 125 -6.54 20.61 -3.76
CA ILE A 125 -6.32 19.83 -2.55
C ILE A 125 -7.21 18.57 -2.56
N GLY A 126 -6.62 17.41 -2.30
CA GLY A 126 -7.39 16.16 -2.22
C GLY A 126 -6.72 15.10 -1.35
N ILE A 127 -7.45 14.05 -1.04
CA ILE A 127 -6.97 12.91 -0.25
C ILE A 127 -7.02 11.64 -1.08
N GLY A 128 -5.86 10.99 -1.24
CA GLY A 128 -5.77 9.61 -1.69
C GLY A 128 -5.71 8.67 -0.48
N ALA A 129 -6.67 7.80 -0.34
CA ALA A 129 -6.78 6.92 0.82
C ALA A 129 -6.98 5.46 0.41
N GLY A 130 -6.95 4.58 1.37
CA GLY A 130 -7.34 3.19 1.20
C GLY A 130 -7.77 2.55 2.50
N VAL A 131 -8.71 1.63 2.41
CA VAL A 131 -9.22 0.87 3.56
C VAL A 131 -9.53 -0.56 3.13
N GLU A 132 -9.27 -1.50 4.00
CA GLU A 132 -9.69 -2.88 3.83
C GLU A 132 -9.99 -3.52 5.18
N SER A 133 -11.13 -4.16 5.31
CA SER A 133 -11.37 -5.16 6.35
C SER A 133 -11.46 -6.53 5.71
N MET A 134 -10.35 -7.26 5.76
CA MET A 134 -10.35 -8.66 5.32
C MET A 134 -11.02 -9.56 6.37
N THR A 135 -11.26 -9.06 7.57
CA THR A 135 -12.11 -9.75 8.56
C THR A 135 -13.53 -9.86 8.06
N GLN A 136 -14.10 -8.77 7.57
CA GLN A 136 -15.53 -8.73 7.19
C GLN A 136 -15.76 -9.26 5.77
N ASN A 137 -14.85 -8.98 4.84
CA ASN A 137 -15.12 -9.12 3.41
C ASN A 137 -14.24 -10.16 2.68
N TYR A 138 -13.35 -10.89 3.36
CA TYR A 138 -12.50 -11.89 2.71
C TYR A 138 -13.15 -13.28 2.71
N GLY A 139 -13.30 -13.85 1.52
CA GLY A 139 -13.83 -15.21 1.35
C GLY A 139 -14.98 -15.29 0.34
N ALA A 140 -16.05 -15.99 0.69
CA ALA A 140 -17.21 -16.16 -0.18
C ALA A 140 -17.89 -14.81 -0.49
N GLY A 141 -18.21 -14.58 -1.77
CA GLY A 141 -18.86 -13.34 -2.23
C GLY A 141 -17.90 -12.33 -2.87
N VAL A 142 -16.60 -12.55 -2.82
CA VAL A 142 -15.60 -11.72 -3.52
C VAL A 142 -15.64 -11.95 -5.03
N MET A 143 -15.99 -13.17 -5.46
CA MET A 143 -16.06 -13.55 -6.86
C MET A 143 -17.51 -13.57 -7.33
N PRO A 144 -17.76 -13.25 -8.63
CA PRO A 144 -19.10 -13.37 -9.21
C PRO A 144 -19.61 -14.81 -9.13
N GLU A 145 -20.89 -14.99 -8.79
CA GLU A 145 -21.54 -16.31 -8.77
C GLU A 145 -21.64 -16.93 -10.17
N LYS A 146 -21.73 -16.10 -11.21
CA LYS A 146 -21.87 -16.54 -12.60
C LYS A 146 -20.87 -15.82 -13.49
N MET A 147 -20.15 -16.59 -14.27
CA MET A 147 -19.22 -16.11 -15.31
C MET A 147 -19.57 -16.74 -16.66
N SER A 148 -19.16 -16.11 -17.75
CA SER A 148 -19.40 -16.60 -19.11
C SER A 148 -18.46 -17.76 -19.44
N ASP A 149 -19.01 -18.89 -19.87
CA ASP A 149 -18.23 -20.04 -20.32
C ASP A 149 -17.29 -19.66 -21.48
N ALA A 150 -17.76 -18.86 -22.43
CA ALA A 150 -16.94 -18.39 -23.54
C ALA A 150 -15.72 -17.55 -23.11
N VAL A 151 -15.82 -16.80 -22.01
CA VAL A 151 -14.67 -16.07 -21.44
C VAL A 151 -13.73 -17.03 -20.73
N MET A 152 -14.27 -18.05 -20.06
CA MET A 152 -13.49 -19.06 -19.34
C MET A 152 -12.70 -20.00 -20.26
N GLU A 153 -13.10 -20.15 -21.54
CA GLU A 153 -12.33 -20.88 -22.54
C GLU A 153 -11.02 -20.18 -22.93
N ASN A 154 -10.88 -18.88 -22.66
CA ASN A 154 -9.61 -18.17 -22.84
C ASN A 154 -8.71 -18.40 -21.61
N GLU A 155 -7.59 -19.07 -21.80
CA GLU A 155 -6.66 -19.47 -20.73
C GLU A 155 -6.18 -18.25 -19.91
N GLU A 156 -5.77 -17.17 -20.57
CA GLU A 156 -5.26 -15.98 -19.87
C GLU A 156 -6.37 -15.24 -19.09
N ALA A 157 -7.60 -15.27 -19.58
CA ALA A 157 -8.75 -14.73 -18.86
C ALA A 157 -9.09 -15.59 -17.63
N SER A 158 -9.07 -16.92 -17.77
CA SER A 158 -9.33 -17.84 -16.65
C SER A 158 -8.26 -17.78 -15.57
N ASP A 159 -7.00 -17.49 -15.93
CA ASP A 159 -5.89 -17.28 -15.00
C ASP A 159 -6.14 -16.12 -14.04
N CYS A 160 -6.99 -15.15 -14.38
CA CYS A 160 -7.40 -14.07 -13.48
C CYS A 160 -8.10 -14.60 -12.22
N LEU A 161 -8.64 -15.81 -12.25
CA LEU A 161 -9.30 -16.48 -11.12
C LEU A 161 -8.33 -17.32 -10.26
N ALA A 162 -7.07 -17.43 -10.67
CA ALA A 162 -6.09 -18.21 -9.94
C ALA A 162 -5.97 -17.72 -8.48
N PRO A 163 -6.10 -18.61 -7.48
CA PRO A 163 -5.88 -18.25 -6.09
C PRO A 163 -4.49 -17.63 -5.91
N MET A 164 -4.40 -16.55 -5.12
CA MET A 164 -3.14 -15.81 -4.96
C MET A 164 -1.97 -16.67 -4.49
N GLY A 165 -2.21 -17.65 -3.63
CA GLY A 165 -1.17 -18.59 -3.22
C GLY A 165 -0.68 -19.50 -4.36
N ILE A 166 -1.54 -19.84 -5.32
CA ILE A 166 -1.15 -20.58 -6.52
C ILE A 166 -0.30 -19.70 -7.44
N THR A 167 -0.63 -18.43 -7.61
CA THR A 167 0.23 -17.50 -8.37
C THR A 167 1.62 -17.36 -7.72
N SER A 168 1.72 -17.42 -6.40
CA SER A 168 2.99 -17.47 -5.68
C SER A 168 3.79 -18.72 -5.98
N GLU A 169 3.15 -19.89 -6.00
CA GLU A 169 3.79 -21.17 -6.35
C GLU A 169 4.26 -21.14 -7.82
N ASN A 170 3.45 -20.58 -8.73
CA ASN A 170 3.83 -20.42 -10.14
C ASN A 170 5.10 -19.59 -10.28
N VAL A 171 5.18 -18.43 -9.57
CA VAL A 171 6.39 -17.59 -9.57
C VAL A 171 7.59 -18.37 -9.01
N ALA A 172 7.42 -19.06 -7.89
CA ALA A 172 8.49 -19.84 -7.28
C ALA A 172 9.03 -20.92 -8.23
N ALA A 173 8.14 -21.64 -8.90
CA ALA A 173 8.51 -22.72 -9.83
C ALA A 173 9.14 -22.18 -11.12
N GLU A 174 8.52 -21.19 -11.77
CA GLU A 174 8.95 -20.68 -13.07
C GLU A 174 10.29 -19.94 -13.00
N TYR A 175 10.51 -19.21 -11.89
CA TYR A 175 11.71 -18.40 -11.72
C TYR A 175 12.72 -19.00 -10.71
N ASN A 176 12.52 -20.24 -10.31
CA ASN A 176 13.43 -20.97 -9.41
C ASN A 176 13.69 -20.28 -8.07
N ILE A 177 12.65 -19.68 -7.47
CA ILE A 177 12.76 -19.07 -6.13
C ILE A 177 12.51 -20.16 -5.10
N THR A 178 13.58 -20.71 -4.54
CA THR A 178 13.51 -21.84 -3.62
C THR A 178 12.84 -21.48 -2.28
N ARG A 179 12.31 -22.48 -1.58
CA ARG A 179 11.76 -22.34 -0.23
C ARG A 179 12.76 -21.70 0.73
N ASP A 180 14.03 -22.10 0.64
CA ASP A 180 15.11 -21.59 1.48
C ASP A 180 15.31 -20.07 1.35
N VAL A 181 15.27 -19.57 0.12
CA VAL A 181 15.39 -18.15 -0.18
C VAL A 181 14.15 -17.38 0.29
N GLN A 182 12.95 -17.95 0.12
CA GLN A 182 11.70 -17.36 0.59
C GLN A 182 11.66 -17.23 2.11
N ASP A 183 12.04 -18.28 2.83
CA ASP A 183 12.06 -18.26 4.30
C ASP A 183 13.14 -17.32 4.86
N GLN A 184 14.29 -17.19 4.20
CA GLN A 184 15.31 -16.20 4.56
C GLN A 184 14.77 -14.78 4.43
N PHE A 185 14.17 -14.44 3.29
CA PHE A 185 13.57 -13.12 3.04
C PHE A 185 12.47 -12.79 4.06
N ALA A 186 11.59 -13.76 4.33
CA ALA A 186 10.51 -13.58 5.30
C ALA A 186 11.05 -13.38 6.73
N ALA A 187 12.06 -14.14 7.15
CA ALA A 187 12.69 -13.96 8.46
C ALA A 187 13.30 -12.58 8.61
N GLU A 188 13.97 -12.06 7.57
CA GLU A 188 14.52 -10.70 7.57
C GLU A 188 13.42 -9.62 7.66
N SER A 189 12.28 -9.82 6.97
CA SER A 189 11.12 -8.90 7.08
C SER A 189 10.59 -8.85 8.51
N TYR A 190 10.37 -10.00 9.16
CA TYR A 190 9.95 -10.04 10.57
C TYR A 190 10.96 -9.39 11.49
N GLN A 191 12.25 -9.65 11.33
CA GLN A 191 13.32 -9.11 12.19
C GLN A 191 13.41 -7.59 12.06
N LYS A 192 13.34 -7.06 10.84
CA LYS A 192 13.32 -5.61 10.59
C LYS A 192 12.09 -4.97 11.23
N ALA A 193 10.89 -5.55 11.05
CA ALA A 193 9.66 -5.02 11.59
C ALA A 193 9.64 -5.05 13.13
N ALA A 194 10.07 -6.16 13.75
CA ALA A 194 10.16 -6.29 15.19
C ALA A 194 11.15 -5.27 15.80
N ALA A 195 12.30 -5.09 15.18
CA ALA A 195 13.28 -4.09 15.61
C ALA A 195 12.72 -2.66 15.48
N ALA A 196 12.04 -2.35 14.38
CA ALA A 196 11.42 -1.04 14.14
C ALA A 196 10.30 -0.75 15.15
N GLN A 197 9.43 -1.73 15.43
CA GLN A 197 8.34 -1.60 16.40
C GLN A 197 8.89 -1.40 17.80
N LYS A 198 9.87 -2.20 18.23
CA LYS A 198 10.54 -2.06 19.53
C LYS A 198 11.20 -0.70 19.69
N ALA A 199 11.77 -0.15 18.62
CA ALA A 199 12.35 1.18 18.60
C ALA A 199 11.32 2.32 18.52
N GLY A 200 10.01 2.00 18.43
CA GLY A 200 8.93 2.99 18.33
C GLY A 200 8.87 3.72 16.98
N LYS A 201 9.50 3.18 15.94
CA LYS A 201 9.59 3.85 14.62
C LYS A 201 8.23 4.10 13.98
N PHE A 202 7.22 3.25 14.22
CA PHE A 202 5.89 3.38 13.63
C PHE A 202 4.99 4.42 14.31
N LYS A 203 5.33 4.90 15.52
CA LYS A 203 4.47 5.82 16.30
C LYS A 203 4.14 7.13 15.57
N SER A 204 5.03 7.61 14.71
CA SER A 204 4.83 8.88 13.99
C SER A 204 3.88 8.79 12.81
N GLU A 205 3.58 7.59 12.34
CA GLU A 205 2.72 7.32 11.18
C GLU A 205 1.38 6.70 11.56
N ILE A 206 1.24 6.17 12.79
CA ILE A 206 0.04 5.49 13.27
C ILE A 206 -0.93 6.47 13.94
N VAL A 207 -2.18 6.43 13.48
CA VAL A 207 -3.35 7.00 14.16
C VAL A 207 -3.91 5.93 15.09
N THR A 208 -4.03 6.23 16.38
CA THR A 208 -4.73 5.36 17.33
C THR A 208 -6.19 5.22 16.94
N ILE A 209 -6.67 4.01 16.77
CA ILE A 209 -8.07 3.70 16.47
C ILE A 209 -8.79 3.35 17.75
N LYS A 210 -9.92 4.02 17.99
CA LYS A 210 -10.81 3.77 19.12
C LYS A 210 -12.19 3.36 18.62
N TYR A 211 -12.73 2.30 19.14
CA TYR A 211 -14.08 1.84 18.80
C TYR A 211 -14.68 1.08 19.97
N GLU A 212 -16.00 0.88 19.94
CA GLU A 212 -16.72 0.05 20.88
C GLU A 212 -16.90 -1.36 20.30
N ASP A 213 -16.49 -2.38 21.02
CA ASP A 213 -16.65 -3.78 20.59
C ASP A 213 -18.11 -4.26 20.77
N GLU A 214 -18.41 -5.49 20.30
CA GLU A 214 -19.75 -6.07 20.37
C GLU A 214 -20.27 -6.25 21.81
N ASP A 215 -19.38 -6.25 22.80
CA ASP A 215 -19.72 -6.34 24.24
C ASP A 215 -19.87 -4.95 24.89
N GLY A 216 -19.72 -3.85 24.14
CA GLY A 216 -19.83 -2.49 24.62
C GLY A 216 -18.55 -1.95 25.32
N ASN A 217 -17.39 -2.61 25.12
CA ASN A 217 -16.15 -2.15 25.71
C ASN A 217 -15.39 -1.23 24.74
N GLU A 218 -14.83 -0.13 25.25
CA GLU A 218 -13.91 0.71 24.48
C GLU A 218 -12.63 -0.05 24.17
N ARG A 219 -12.29 -0.11 22.89
CA ARG A 219 -11.04 -0.68 22.38
C ARG A 219 -10.14 0.45 21.88
N VAL A 220 -8.87 0.39 22.26
CA VAL A 220 -7.85 1.36 21.85
C VAL A 220 -6.72 0.60 21.19
N ILE A 221 -6.56 0.78 19.88
CA ILE A 221 -5.57 0.07 19.07
C ILE A 221 -4.58 1.08 18.49
N ASP A 222 -3.32 0.95 18.86
CA ASP A 222 -2.23 1.88 18.50
C ASP A 222 -0.98 1.20 17.97
N THR A 223 -1.01 -0.12 17.80
CA THR A 223 0.17 -0.93 17.50
C THR A 223 -0.18 -2.03 16.49
N ASP A 224 0.71 -2.28 15.53
CA ASP A 224 0.59 -3.41 14.59
C ASP A 224 0.71 -4.73 15.34
N ASP A 225 -0.26 -5.64 15.15
CA ASP A 225 -0.32 -6.90 15.92
C ASP A 225 0.10 -8.15 15.13
N GLY A 226 0.43 -7.98 13.84
CA GLY A 226 0.95 -9.04 12.99
C GLY A 226 2.43 -9.34 13.20
N ILE A 227 3.19 -8.39 13.73
CA ILE A 227 4.65 -8.46 13.88
C ILE A 227 5.01 -9.45 14.99
N ARG A 228 5.87 -10.40 14.64
CA ARG A 228 6.32 -11.47 15.56
C ARG A 228 7.80 -11.35 15.83
N GLU A 229 8.18 -11.32 17.10
CA GLU A 229 9.58 -11.39 17.52
C GLU A 229 10.14 -12.81 17.43
N GLY A 230 11.45 -12.92 17.26
CA GLY A 230 12.17 -14.19 17.30
C GLY A 230 11.94 -15.12 16.10
N VAL A 231 11.34 -14.62 15.02
CA VAL A 231 11.18 -15.39 13.79
C VAL A 231 12.55 -15.57 13.11
N THR A 232 12.91 -16.82 12.82
CA THR A 232 14.13 -17.19 12.12
C THR A 232 13.81 -18.05 10.91
N LYS A 233 14.73 -18.16 9.97
CA LYS A 233 14.63 -19.06 8.82
C LYS A 233 14.36 -20.49 9.25
N GLU A 234 15.05 -20.97 10.30
CA GLU A 234 14.90 -22.32 10.85
C GLU A 234 13.49 -22.54 11.45
N SER A 235 12.90 -21.52 12.05
CA SER A 235 11.52 -21.59 12.54
C SER A 235 10.51 -21.68 11.40
N LEU A 236 10.74 -20.91 10.31
CA LEU A 236 9.88 -20.89 9.12
C LEU A 236 10.00 -22.19 8.31
N SER A 237 11.19 -22.79 8.21
CA SER A 237 11.42 -24.02 7.44
C SER A 237 10.58 -25.22 7.93
N LYS A 238 10.13 -25.19 9.20
CA LYS A 238 9.27 -26.22 9.80
C LYS A 238 7.80 -26.12 9.38
N LEU A 239 7.40 -25.00 8.76
CA LEU A 239 6.01 -24.79 8.35
C LEU A 239 5.69 -25.61 7.10
N LYS A 240 4.48 -26.17 7.07
CA LYS A 240 3.99 -26.91 5.90
C LYS A 240 3.60 -25.92 4.78
N PRO A 241 3.77 -26.31 3.52
CA PRO A 241 3.20 -25.56 2.39
C PRO A 241 1.69 -25.36 2.57
N ALA A 242 1.20 -24.17 2.20
CA ALA A 242 -0.19 -23.77 2.45
C ALA A 242 -1.12 -24.00 1.25
N PHE A 243 -0.59 -23.99 0.02
CA PHE A 243 -1.40 -23.97 -1.19
C PHE A 243 -1.20 -25.20 -2.10
N SER A 244 -0.10 -25.90 -1.97
CA SER A 244 0.20 -27.14 -2.69
C SER A 244 0.94 -28.09 -1.78
N LYS A 245 0.70 -29.41 -1.91
CA LYS A 245 1.39 -30.43 -1.08
C LYS A 245 2.92 -30.40 -1.21
N THR A 246 3.41 -30.05 -2.39
CA THR A 246 4.84 -29.97 -2.73
C THR A 246 5.29 -28.51 -2.93
N GLY A 247 4.48 -27.55 -2.51
CA GLY A 247 4.74 -26.13 -2.69
C GLY A 247 5.80 -25.57 -1.74
N SER A 248 6.12 -24.32 -1.94
CA SER A 248 7.11 -23.56 -1.18
C SER A 248 6.53 -22.41 -0.36
N THR A 249 5.33 -21.96 -0.71
CA THR A 249 4.64 -20.86 -0.04
C THR A 249 3.95 -21.38 1.24
N THR A 250 4.22 -20.71 2.36
CA THR A 250 3.69 -21.08 3.69
C THR A 250 3.01 -19.88 4.33
N ALA A 251 2.31 -20.11 5.44
CA ALA A 251 1.76 -19.03 6.25
C ALA A 251 2.83 -18.10 6.88
N GLY A 252 4.11 -18.51 6.85
CA GLY A 252 5.21 -17.72 7.40
C GLY A 252 5.96 -16.89 6.37
N ASN A 253 5.87 -17.22 5.08
CA ASN A 253 6.52 -16.50 3.99
C ASN A 253 5.53 -15.85 3.01
N ALA A 254 4.28 -15.68 3.46
CA ALA A 254 3.20 -14.95 2.81
C ALA A 254 2.67 -13.85 3.74
N SER A 255 2.12 -12.78 3.17
CA SER A 255 1.45 -11.73 3.94
C SER A 255 0.22 -12.27 4.66
N GLN A 256 -0.09 -11.68 5.79
CA GLN A 256 -1.26 -12.06 6.60
C GLN A 256 -2.53 -11.41 6.05
N VAL A 257 -3.66 -12.11 6.15
CA VAL A 257 -5.01 -11.52 6.05
C VAL A 257 -5.13 -10.46 7.13
N SER A 258 -5.50 -9.24 6.76
CA SER A 258 -5.32 -8.08 7.65
C SER A 258 -6.40 -7.03 7.47
N ASP A 259 -6.57 -6.20 8.50
CA ASP A 259 -7.44 -5.03 8.52
C ASP A 259 -6.60 -3.76 8.66
N GLY A 260 -7.00 -2.66 8.00
CA GLY A 260 -6.32 -1.39 8.14
C GLY A 260 -6.80 -0.32 7.17
N ALA A 261 -6.43 0.93 7.47
CA ALA A 261 -6.69 2.10 6.65
C ALA A 261 -5.46 3.01 6.59
N ALA A 262 -5.33 3.77 5.51
CA ALA A 262 -4.28 4.78 5.35
C ALA A 262 -4.79 5.94 4.48
N ALA A 263 -4.24 7.14 4.67
CA ALA A 263 -4.58 8.30 3.89
C ALA A 263 -3.38 9.22 3.67
N VAL A 264 -3.34 9.83 2.49
CA VAL A 264 -2.32 10.76 2.03
C VAL A 264 -3.03 12.04 1.57
N LEU A 265 -2.80 13.15 2.25
CA LEU A 265 -3.30 14.46 1.87
C LEU A 265 -2.31 15.11 0.91
N LEU A 266 -2.80 15.47 -0.27
CA LEU A 266 -2.03 16.10 -1.32
C LEU A 266 -2.56 17.51 -1.61
N ALA A 267 -1.65 18.39 -2.04
CA ALA A 267 -2.00 19.74 -2.46
C ALA A 267 -1.06 20.22 -3.58
N ARG A 268 -1.52 21.23 -4.34
CA ARG A 268 -0.63 22.03 -5.19
C ARG A 268 0.36 22.79 -4.30
N ARG A 269 1.64 22.80 -4.63
CA ARG A 269 2.69 23.44 -3.79
C ARG A 269 2.40 24.92 -3.53
N SER A 270 1.99 25.69 -4.55
CA SER A 270 1.64 27.11 -4.38
C SER A 270 0.50 27.32 -3.39
N VAL A 271 -0.50 26.43 -3.42
CA VAL A 271 -1.66 26.48 -2.49
C VAL A 271 -1.22 26.06 -1.08
N ALA A 272 -0.43 24.99 -0.95
CA ALA A 272 0.12 24.56 0.34
C ALA A 272 0.95 25.69 1.01
N LYS A 273 1.82 26.35 0.24
CA LYS A 273 2.58 27.52 0.72
C LYS A 273 1.69 28.66 1.16
N LYS A 274 0.69 29.03 0.34
CA LYS A 274 -0.26 30.11 0.64
C LYS A 274 -1.04 29.87 1.92
N LEU A 275 -1.40 28.62 2.18
CA LEU A 275 -2.15 28.19 3.37
C LEU A 275 -1.24 27.88 4.57
N GLY A 276 0.08 27.93 4.42
CA GLY A 276 1.03 27.60 5.48
C GLY A 276 0.99 26.13 5.90
N LEU A 277 0.58 25.22 4.99
CA LEU A 277 0.51 23.79 5.26
C LEU A 277 1.92 23.18 5.32
N PRO A 278 2.16 22.16 6.15
CA PRO A 278 3.41 21.43 6.13
C PRO A 278 3.59 20.72 4.77
N ILE A 279 4.81 20.71 4.27
CA ILE A 279 5.16 19.95 3.07
C ILE A 279 6.14 18.87 3.50
N ILE A 280 5.69 17.61 3.52
CA ILE A 280 6.49 16.48 3.96
C ILE A 280 7.12 15.72 2.78
N GLY A 281 6.60 15.91 1.57
CA GLY A 281 7.12 15.24 0.39
C GLY A 281 6.49 15.76 -0.89
N LYS A 282 6.96 15.22 -2.03
CA LYS A 282 6.42 15.47 -3.36
C LYS A 282 6.08 14.14 -4.04
N PHE A 283 4.88 14.03 -4.59
CA PHE A 283 4.48 12.92 -5.44
C PHE A 283 4.91 13.21 -6.89
N VAL A 284 5.91 12.47 -7.38
CA VAL A 284 6.51 12.75 -8.68
C VAL A 284 5.73 12.09 -9.81
N GLN A 285 5.63 10.77 -9.80
CA GLN A 285 5.06 9.98 -10.89
C GLN A 285 4.66 8.59 -10.41
N ALA A 286 3.69 7.98 -11.11
CA ALA A 286 3.41 6.57 -11.00
C ALA A 286 3.35 5.91 -12.39
N ALA A 287 3.54 4.59 -12.41
CA ALA A 287 3.43 3.77 -13.60
C ALA A 287 2.67 2.48 -13.27
N VAL A 288 1.86 2.01 -14.22
CA VAL A 288 1.15 0.73 -14.17
C VAL A 288 1.54 -0.07 -15.40
N VAL A 289 1.76 -1.36 -15.22
CA VAL A 289 2.10 -2.30 -16.30
C VAL A 289 1.26 -3.57 -16.19
N GLY A 290 0.95 -4.21 -17.31
CA GLY A 290 0.36 -5.54 -17.37
C GLY A 290 1.44 -6.62 -17.32
N VAL A 291 1.12 -7.76 -16.71
CA VAL A 291 1.92 -9.00 -16.69
C VAL A 291 0.96 -10.19 -16.75
N PRO A 292 1.43 -11.41 -17.12
CA PRO A 292 0.55 -12.57 -17.15
C PRO A 292 -0.14 -12.84 -15.81
N PRO A 293 -1.47 -13.04 -15.78
CA PRO A 293 -2.23 -13.21 -14.52
C PRO A 293 -1.73 -14.36 -13.65
N ARG A 294 -1.37 -15.49 -14.27
CA ARG A 294 -0.89 -16.70 -13.55
C ARG A 294 0.36 -16.50 -12.71
N VAL A 295 1.14 -15.46 -13.03
CA VAL A 295 2.35 -15.06 -12.30
C VAL A 295 2.29 -13.58 -11.88
N MET A 296 1.11 -13.08 -11.56
CA MET A 296 0.85 -11.66 -11.24
C MET A 296 1.89 -11.05 -10.28
N GLY A 297 2.49 -11.86 -9.42
CA GLY A 297 3.48 -11.44 -8.44
C GLY A 297 4.72 -10.75 -9.05
N ILE A 298 5.02 -10.96 -10.34
CA ILE A 298 6.17 -10.34 -11.00
C ILE A 298 5.96 -8.85 -11.33
N GLY A 299 4.78 -8.31 -11.10
CA GLY A 299 4.42 -6.93 -11.46
C GLY A 299 5.44 -5.87 -11.09
N PRO A 300 5.99 -5.83 -9.85
CA PRO A 300 7.01 -4.84 -9.45
C PRO A 300 8.29 -4.91 -10.29
N ALA A 301 8.68 -6.09 -10.76
CA ALA A 301 9.86 -6.27 -11.62
C ALA A 301 9.80 -5.49 -12.93
N PHE A 302 8.60 -5.13 -13.38
CA PHE A 302 8.34 -4.35 -14.59
C PHE A 302 7.85 -2.94 -14.29
N ALA A 303 7.06 -2.75 -13.22
CA ALA A 303 6.54 -1.44 -12.86
C ALA A 303 7.64 -0.50 -12.34
N ILE A 304 8.61 -1.01 -11.56
CA ILE A 304 9.72 -0.22 -11.05
C ILE A 304 10.61 0.30 -12.20
N PRO A 305 11.14 -0.52 -13.10
CA PRO A 305 11.89 -0.01 -14.25
C PRO A 305 11.09 0.99 -15.08
N ARG A 306 9.77 0.77 -15.24
CA ARG A 306 8.93 1.68 -16.02
C ARG A 306 8.79 3.06 -15.37
N VAL A 307 8.58 3.15 -14.05
CA VAL A 307 8.48 4.45 -13.39
C VAL A 307 9.83 5.16 -13.36
N LEU A 308 10.94 4.43 -13.22
CA LEU A 308 12.29 4.98 -13.31
C LEU A 308 12.61 5.53 -14.71
N GLU A 309 12.22 4.81 -15.77
CA GLU A 309 12.33 5.29 -17.15
C GLU A 309 11.55 6.61 -17.38
N LEU A 310 10.30 6.67 -16.88
CA LEU A 310 9.46 7.86 -17.00
C LEU A 310 10.06 9.08 -16.31
N THR A 311 10.73 8.85 -15.20
CA THR A 311 11.34 9.89 -14.37
C THR A 311 12.81 10.17 -14.72
N GLY A 312 13.43 9.32 -15.55
CA GLY A 312 14.86 9.42 -15.90
C GLY A 312 15.77 9.14 -14.71
N LEU A 313 15.30 8.31 -13.76
CA LEU A 313 16.06 7.84 -12.60
C LEU A 313 16.62 6.44 -12.84
N SER A 314 17.65 6.09 -12.07
CA SER A 314 18.20 4.74 -11.96
C SER A 314 17.96 4.16 -10.56
N ASN A 315 18.18 2.85 -10.37
CA ASN A 315 18.13 2.21 -9.04
C ASN A 315 19.11 2.84 -8.04
N ASP A 316 20.24 3.36 -8.52
CA ASP A 316 21.26 3.99 -7.67
C ASP A 316 20.78 5.31 -7.08
N ASP A 317 19.91 6.02 -7.79
CA ASP A 317 19.31 7.27 -7.34
C ASP A 317 18.32 7.09 -6.19
N ILE A 318 17.71 5.92 -6.09
CA ILE A 318 16.69 5.63 -5.10
C ILE A 318 17.33 5.23 -3.78
N ASP A 319 16.85 5.83 -2.71
CA ASP A 319 17.33 5.56 -1.35
C ASP A 319 16.52 4.43 -0.65
N ILE A 320 15.22 4.38 -0.88
CA ILE A 320 14.31 3.41 -0.25
C ILE A 320 13.35 2.83 -1.29
N PHE A 321 13.22 1.51 -1.30
CA PHE A 321 12.20 0.79 -2.05
C PHE A 321 11.22 0.15 -1.06
N GLU A 322 9.98 0.63 -1.03
CA GLU A 322 8.84 0.00 -0.36
C GLU A 322 8.16 -0.95 -1.34
N ILE A 323 8.57 -2.21 -1.37
CA ILE A 323 8.03 -3.25 -2.24
C ILE A 323 7.07 -4.11 -1.42
N ASN A 324 5.80 -4.19 -1.84
CA ASN A 324 4.84 -5.01 -1.14
C ASN A 324 5.24 -6.49 -1.16
N GLU A 325 5.20 -7.11 0.01
CA GLU A 325 5.55 -8.51 0.24
C GLU A 325 4.25 -9.34 0.34
N ALA A 326 3.47 -9.42 -0.76
CA ALA A 326 2.31 -10.29 -0.77
C ALA A 326 2.74 -11.75 -0.51
N PHE A 327 3.86 -12.14 -1.13
CA PHE A 327 4.56 -13.42 -0.94
C PHE A 327 6.06 -13.20 -1.07
N ALA A 328 6.86 -13.97 -0.34
CA ALA A 328 8.31 -13.88 -0.44
C ALA A 328 8.82 -14.25 -1.85
N SER A 329 8.19 -15.23 -2.53
CA SER A 329 8.55 -15.64 -3.89
C SER A 329 8.57 -14.47 -4.87
N GLN A 330 7.48 -13.69 -4.89
CA GLN A 330 7.32 -12.55 -5.78
C GLN A 330 8.21 -11.36 -5.41
N ALA A 331 8.40 -11.10 -4.11
CA ALA A 331 9.23 -10.00 -3.65
C ALA A 331 10.70 -10.24 -4.00
N VAL A 332 11.22 -11.44 -3.71
CA VAL A 332 12.58 -11.86 -4.06
C VAL A 332 12.80 -11.77 -5.57
N TYR A 333 11.91 -12.37 -6.38
CA TYR A 333 12.02 -12.27 -7.84
C TYR A 333 12.05 -10.83 -8.33
N SER A 334 11.15 -9.99 -7.81
CA SER A 334 11.05 -8.60 -8.24
C SER A 334 12.32 -7.81 -7.94
N VAL A 335 12.89 -7.98 -6.74
CA VAL A 335 14.15 -7.33 -6.33
C VAL A 335 15.30 -7.77 -7.24
N GLN A 336 15.45 -9.09 -7.45
CA GLN A 336 16.50 -9.64 -8.30
C GLN A 336 16.37 -9.20 -9.75
N LYS A 337 15.17 -9.31 -10.33
CA LYS A 337 14.92 -9.00 -11.74
C LYS A 337 15.08 -7.52 -12.05
N ALA A 338 14.65 -6.64 -11.14
CA ALA A 338 14.82 -5.19 -11.29
C ALA A 338 16.25 -4.71 -10.93
N GLY A 339 17.13 -5.59 -10.45
CA GLY A 339 18.51 -5.24 -10.09
C GLY A 339 18.62 -4.27 -8.90
N ILE A 340 17.73 -4.43 -7.91
CA ILE A 340 17.66 -3.56 -6.73
C ILE A 340 18.59 -4.09 -5.64
N ASP A 341 19.33 -3.21 -4.97
CA ASP A 341 20.09 -3.56 -3.78
C ASP A 341 19.12 -3.94 -2.64
N PRO A 342 19.14 -5.20 -2.15
CA PRO A 342 18.26 -5.66 -1.07
C PRO A 342 18.35 -4.83 0.21
N LYS A 343 19.46 -4.15 0.46
CA LYS A 343 19.64 -3.28 1.63
C LYS A 343 18.74 -2.04 1.60
N LYS A 344 18.30 -1.62 0.41
CA LYS A 344 17.40 -0.49 0.22
C LYS A 344 15.91 -0.90 0.30
N VAL A 345 15.62 -2.22 0.40
CA VAL A 345 14.25 -2.77 0.34
C VAL A 345 13.69 -2.92 1.73
N ASN A 346 12.52 -2.33 1.95
CA ASN A 346 11.72 -2.45 3.17
C ASN A 346 12.58 -2.35 4.44
N PRO A 347 13.23 -1.20 4.71
CA PRO A 347 14.20 -1.08 5.80
C PRO A 347 13.59 -1.29 7.18
N VAL A 348 12.29 -1.14 7.32
CA VAL A 348 11.53 -1.39 8.56
C VAL A 348 10.66 -2.64 8.51
N GLY A 349 10.93 -3.56 7.57
CA GLY A 349 10.11 -4.73 7.29
C GLY A 349 8.92 -4.41 6.40
N GLY A 350 8.21 -5.45 5.92
CA GLY A 350 7.12 -5.31 4.96
C GLY A 350 5.87 -6.11 5.33
N ALA A 351 5.04 -6.39 4.34
CA ALA A 351 3.71 -6.95 4.52
C ALA A 351 3.69 -8.39 5.06
N ILE A 352 4.74 -9.16 4.90
CA ILE A 352 4.85 -10.49 5.53
C ILE A 352 4.77 -10.34 7.05
N ALA A 353 5.43 -9.36 7.61
CA ALA A 353 5.42 -9.09 9.05
C ALA A 353 4.23 -8.25 9.50
N MET A 354 3.92 -7.16 8.80
CA MET A 354 2.93 -6.19 9.23
C MET A 354 1.51 -6.52 8.78
N GLY A 355 1.35 -7.20 7.64
CA GLY A 355 0.06 -7.48 7.02
C GLY A 355 -0.17 -6.70 5.72
N HIS A 356 -1.18 -7.15 4.95
CA HIS A 356 -1.52 -6.62 3.64
C HIS A 356 -3.03 -6.42 3.48
N PRO A 357 -3.61 -5.39 4.14
CA PRO A 357 -4.99 -5.00 3.87
C PRO A 357 -5.03 -4.38 2.47
N LEU A 358 -5.56 -5.11 1.49
CA LEU A 358 -5.37 -4.90 0.06
C LEU A 358 -5.49 -3.44 -0.38
N GLY A 359 -6.65 -2.83 -0.18
CA GLY A 359 -6.93 -1.45 -0.59
C GLY A 359 -6.14 -0.39 0.19
N CYS A 360 -5.71 -0.69 1.41
CA CYS A 360 -4.94 0.21 2.27
C CYS A 360 -3.46 0.29 1.88
N THR A 361 -2.87 -0.84 1.44
CA THR A 361 -1.42 -1.04 1.40
C THR A 361 -0.67 0.05 0.62
N GLY A 362 -1.19 0.51 -0.52
CA GLY A 362 -0.50 1.52 -1.33
C GLY A 362 -0.34 2.88 -0.63
N ALA A 363 -1.37 3.33 0.08
CA ALA A 363 -1.31 4.56 0.88
C ALA A 363 -0.43 4.36 2.14
N ARG A 364 -0.48 3.14 2.75
CA ARG A 364 0.40 2.77 3.88
C ARG A 364 1.87 2.84 3.49
N GLN A 365 2.27 2.31 2.34
CA GLN A 365 3.66 2.36 1.88
C GLN A 365 4.19 3.79 1.73
N ILE A 366 3.34 4.72 1.29
CA ILE A 366 3.72 6.14 1.22
C ILE A 366 3.97 6.71 2.62
N ALA A 367 3.09 6.43 3.58
CA ALA A 367 3.25 6.90 4.95
C ALA A 367 4.53 6.33 5.60
N THR A 368 4.74 5.02 5.50
CA THR A 368 5.91 4.33 6.04
C THR A 368 7.22 4.79 5.37
N GLY A 369 7.23 4.87 4.04
CA GLY A 369 8.40 5.30 3.27
C GLY A 369 8.83 6.74 3.60
N LEU A 370 7.87 7.68 3.72
CA LEU A 370 8.16 9.06 4.13
C LEU A 370 8.65 9.16 5.58
N ALA A 371 8.03 8.42 6.49
CA ALA A 371 8.46 8.40 7.89
C ALA A 371 9.88 7.84 8.04
N GLU A 372 10.23 6.77 7.32
CA GLU A 372 11.58 6.21 7.33
C GLU A 372 12.59 7.14 6.63
N ALA A 373 12.23 7.70 5.49
CA ALA A 373 13.09 8.64 4.77
C ALA A 373 13.44 9.87 5.63
N LYS A 374 12.49 10.37 6.42
CA LYS A 374 12.75 11.44 7.39
C LYS A 374 13.78 11.01 8.44
N ARG A 375 13.58 9.83 9.07
CA ARG A 375 14.46 9.32 10.13
C ARG A 375 15.90 9.12 9.66
N GLU A 376 16.06 8.59 8.46
CA GLU A 376 17.36 8.23 7.87
C GLU A 376 17.94 9.34 6.97
N ASN A 377 17.31 10.52 6.92
CA ASN A 377 17.68 11.64 6.03
C ASN A 377 17.85 11.23 4.56
N LYS A 378 16.92 10.40 4.07
CA LYS A 378 16.86 9.91 2.69
C LYS A 378 15.91 10.76 1.87
N LYS A 379 16.11 10.79 0.53
CA LYS A 379 15.38 11.71 -0.36
C LYS A 379 14.42 11.01 -1.31
N LEU A 380 14.86 9.97 -2.01
CA LEU A 380 14.09 9.35 -3.08
C LEU A 380 13.54 7.98 -2.64
N ILE A 381 12.23 7.84 -2.75
CA ILE A 381 11.47 6.66 -2.36
C ILE A 381 10.76 6.12 -3.60
N VAL A 382 10.82 4.81 -3.80
CA VAL A 382 9.94 4.08 -4.73
C VAL A 382 8.99 3.21 -3.92
N THR A 383 7.69 3.31 -4.17
CA THR A 383 6.71 2.32 -3.68
C THR A 383 6.29 1.43 -4.84
N SER A 384 6.10 0.14 -4.61
CA SER A 384 5.62 -0.77 -5.64
C SER A 384 4.88 -1.97 -5.09
N MET A 385 4.00 -2.56 -5.90
CA MET A 385 3.28 -3.78 -5.57
C MET A 385 2.84 -4.55 -6.81
N CYS A 386 2.72 -5.85 -6.64
CA CYS A 386 2.01 -6.72 -7.57
C CYS A 386 0.49 -6.53 -7.40
N ILE A 387 -0.25 -6.84 -8.44
CA ILE A 387 -1.69 -6.61 -8.51
C ILE A 387 -2.34 -7.88 -9.01
N GLY A 388 -3.31 -8.40 -8.29
CA GLY A 388 -4.14 -9.52 -8.73
C GLY A 388 -4.67 -9.29 -10.14
N THR A 389 -4.95 -10.35 -10.88
CA THR A 389 -5.34 -10.31 -12.30
C THR A 389 -4.22 -9.92 -13.28
N GLY A 390 -2.96 -9.82 -12.83
CA GLY A 390 -1.80 -9.67 -13.72
C GLY A 390 -1.38 -8.24 -14.03
N MET A 391 -0.99 -7.46 -13.01
CA MET A 391 -0.47 -6.10 -13.19
C MET A 391 0.61 -5.79 -12.13
N GLY A 392 1.31 -4.69 -12.32
CA GLY A 392 2.19 -4.07 -11.32
C GLY A 392 2.03 -2.56 -11.32
N MET A 393 2.21 -1.93 -10.18
CA MET A 393 2.23 -0.47 -10.05
C MET A 393 3.43 -0.03 -9.22
N ALA A 394 4.03 1.10 -9.60
CA ALA A 394 5.10 1.74 -8.84
C ALA A 394 4.93 3.26 -8.86
N SER A 395 5.44 3.93 -7.83
CA SER A 395 5.52 5.39 -7.79
C SER A 395 6.87 5.88 -7.29
N VAL A 396 7.23 7.11 -7.66
CA VAL A 396 8.40 7.85 -7.17
C VAL A 396 7.92 9.00 -6.31
N ILE A 397 8.51 9.13 -5.13
CA ILE A 397 8.20 10.15 -4.12
C ILE A 397 9.51 10.79 -3.64
N VAL A 398 9.50 12.09 -3.42
CA VAL A 398 10.59 12.83 -2.78
C VAL A 398 10.21 13.13 -1.33
N ASN A 399 11.09 12.83 -0.39
CA ASN A 399 11.02 13.31 0.97
C ASN A 399 11.55 14.75 1.05
N GLU A 400 10.75 15.67 1.58
CA GLU A 400 11.10 17.09 1.72
C GLU A 400 11.26 17.56 3.19
N GLN A 401 11.31 16.60 4.12
CA GLN A 401 11.50 16.88 5.54
C GLN A 401 12.96 17.01 5.92
#